data_0027c99083c9b46fb86b72e68d422b39
#
_entry.id   0027c99083c9b46fb86b72e68d422b39
#
_cell.length_a   1.000
_cell.length_b   1.000
_cell.length_c   1.000
_cell.angle_alpha   90.00
_cell.angle_beta   90.00
_cell.angle_gamma   90.00
#
_symmetry.space_group_name_H-M   'P 1'
#
loop_
_entity.id
_entity.type
_entity.pdbx_description
1 polymer ?
#
loop_
_entity_poly.entity_id
_entity_poly.type
_entity_poly.pdbx_seq_one_letter_code
_entity_poly.pdbx_strand_id
1 'polypeptide(L)'
;MIQAVIFDLDGTILNSMALRIDAWKHAFSLYDVNLSHETLRPLIGLPGLVIAGKFSEKAYEIDAEEEKYFRSHLAELKLFNDVDETFSTLGNRGIKTGIVTSSKKALMEILKLPYNPVITIDDVVFGKPDPEPYLKILEIMKVKPENAAFVGDAETDLIPAREIKSVSVLIRHGSDKVSENADYYIDNVSEILKLVSGLEKLRKKS
;
A
#
# COMPACT_ATOMS: atom_id res chain seq x y z
N MET A 1 21.82 4.30 5.75
CA MET A 1 21.08 3.65 6.87
C MET A 1 19.63 3.90 6.63
N ILE A 2 18.77 2.89 6.74
CA ILE A 2 17.32 3.07 6.63
C ILE A 2 16.83 3.83 7.86
N GLN A 3 16.12 4.93 7.62
CA GLN A 3 15.57 5.82 8.64
C GLN A 3 14.05 5.77 8.68
N ALA A 4 13.42 5.29 7.60
CA ALA A 4 11.97 5.13 7.52
C ALA A 4 11.60 3.86 6.75
N VAL A 5 10.52 3.23 7.17
CA VAL A 5 9.82 2.17 6.42
C VAL A 5 8.37 2.62 6.23
N ILE A 6 7.97 2.71 4.98
CA ILE A 6 6.65 3.14 4.57
C ILE A 6 5.92 1.94 3.98
N PHE A 7 4.70 1.73 4.42
CA PHE A 7 3.87 0.59 4.00
C PHE A 7 2.70 1.06 3.15
N ASP A 8 2.35 0.27 2.16
CA ASP A 8 0.99 0.31 1.62
C ASP A 8 0.00 -0.26 2.64
N LEU A 9 -1.29 -0.07 2.41
CA LEU A 9 -2.36 -0.51 3.29
C LEU A 9 -2.97 -1.84 2.82
N ASP A 10 -3.67 -1.78 1.68
CA ASP A 10 -4.53 -2.87 1.19
C ASP A 10 -3.70 -4.03 0.62
N GLY A 11 -3.79 -5.22 1.22
CA GLY A 11 -2.96 -6.36 0.81
C GLY A 11 -1.53 -6.34 1.35
N THR A 12 -1.13 -5.29 2.06
CA THR A 12 0.21 -5.14 2.64
C THR A 12 0.18 -5.28 4.17
N ILE A 13 -0.49 -4.38 4.88
CA ILE A 13 -0.68 -4.46 6.34
C ILE A 13 -2.12 -4.80 6.72
N LEU A 14 -3.09 -4.51 5.85
CA LEU A 14 -4.50 -4.85 6.01
C LEU A 14 -4.85 -6.03 5.09
N ASN A 15 -5.41 -7.10 5.64
CA ASN A 15 -5.86 -8.25 4.86
C ASN A 15 -7.20 -7.96 4.19
N SER A 16 -7.18 -7.12 3.17
CA SER A 16 -8.37 -6.56 2.52
C SER A 16 -8.57 -6.99 1.07
N MET A 17 -7.61 -7.71 0.46
CA MET A 17 -7.65 -8.00 -0.97
C MET A 17 -8.92 -8.70 -1.46
N ALA A 18 -9.39 -9.70 -0.70
CA ALA A 18 -10.62 -10.42 -1.06
C ALA A 18 -11.82 -9.46 -1.06
N LEU A 19 -11.98 -8.69 0.01
CA LEU A 19 -13.06 -7.71 0.15
C LEU A 19 -12.98 -6.59 -0.90
N ARG A 20 -11.77 -6.11 -1.23
CA ARG A 20 -11.59 -5.11 -2.32
C ARG A 20 -12.09 -5.64 -3.65
N ILE A 21 -11.72 -6.87 -3.99
CA ILE A 21 -12.15 -7.48 -5.26
C ILE A 21 -13.67 -7.68 -5.27
N ASP A 22 -14.25 -8.13 -4.17
CA ASP A 22 -15.71 -8.32 -4.06
C ASP A 22 -16.45 -6.99 -4.16
N ALA A 23 -15.93 -5.92 -3.53
CA ALA A 23 -16.49 -4.57 -3.63
C ALA A 23 -16.47 -4.05 -5.07
N TRP A 24 -15.36 -4.21 -5.78
CA TRP A 24 -15.28 -3.84 -7.21
C TRP A 24 -16.22 -4.66 -8.09
N LYS A 25 -16.29 -5.98 -7.89
CA LYS A 25 -17.23 -6.84 -8.62
C LYS A 25 -18.67 -6.40 -8.40
N HIS A 26 -19.03 -6.13 -7.14
CA HIS A 26 -20.36 -5.62 -6.80
C HIS A 26 -20.62 -4.29 -7.51
N ALA A 27 -19.74 -3.30 -7.35
CA ALA A 27 -19.92 -1.98 -7.92
C ALA A 27 -20.08 -2.02 -9.46
N PHE A 28 -19.24 -2.75 -10.16
CA PHE A 28 -19.33 -2.90 -11.61
C PHE A 28 -20.60 -3.63 -12.05
N SER A 29 -21.06 -4.65 -11.29
CA SER A 29 -22.27 -5.39 -11.61
C SER A 29 -23.54 -4.54 -11.63
N LEU A 30 -23.59 -3.47 -10.82
CA LEU A 30 -24.71 -2.51 -10.80
C LEU A 30 -24.83 -1.70 -12.10
N TYR A 31 -23.80 -1.72 -12.93
CA TYR A 31 -23.72 -1.01 -14.20
C TYR A 31 -23.51 -1.97 -15.39
N ASP A 32 -23.99 -3.22 -15.25
CA ASP A 32 -23.93 -4.27 -16.27
C ASP A 32 -22.51 -4.62 -16.75
N VAL A 33 -21.48 -4.30 -15.95
CA VAL A 33 -20.08 -4.67 -16.21
C VAL A 33 -19.69 -5.84 -15.31
N ASN A 34 -19.38 -6.99 -15.90
CA ASN A 34 -18.99 -8.20 -15.16
C ASN A 34 -17.49 -8.45 -15.34
N LEU A 35 -16.73 -8.29 -14.27
CA LEU A 35 -15.28 -8.48 -14.26
C LEU A 35 -14.91 -9.70 -13.41
N SER A 36 -13.89 -10.44 -13.87
CA SER A 36 -13.36 -11.57 -13.14
C SER A 36 -12.40 -11.11 -12.03
N HIS A 37 -12.13 -12.01 -11.10
CA HIS A 37 -11.11 -11.82 -10.06
C HIS A 37 -9.73 -11.54 -10.67
N GLU A 38 -9.37 -12.30 -11.71
CA GLU A 38 -8.09 -12.19 -12.42
C GLU A 38 -7.93 -10.84 -13.10
N THR A 39 -9.03 -10.26 -13.60
CA THR A 39 -9.04 -8.92 -14.22
C THR A 39 -8.87 -7.83 -13.19
N LEU A 40 -9.52 -7.94 -12.04
CA LEU A 40 -9.52 -6.90 -11.01
C LEU A 40 -8.26 -6.91 -10.15
N ARG A 41 -7.77 -8.09 -9.77
CA ARG A 41 -6.64 -8.24 -8.84
C ARG A 41 -5.42 -7.38 -9.18
N PRO A 42 -4.91 -7.33 -10.43
CA PRO A 42 -3.75 -6.53 -10.78
C PRO A 42 -4.01 -5.02 -10.78
N LEU A 43 -5.27 -4.59 -10.66
CA LEU A 43 -5.65 -3.18 -10.65
C LEU A 43 -5.78 -2.63 -9.22
N ILE A 44 -5.93 -3.50 -8.23
CA ILE A 44 -5.98 -3.07 -6.83
C ILE A 44 -4.64 -2.42 -6.46
N GLY A 45 -4.72 -1.25 -5.84
CA GLY A 45 -3.57 -0.39 -5.58
C GLY A 45 -3.56 0.88 -6.44
N LEU A 46 -4.24 0.86 -7.61
CA LEU A 46 -4.53 2.08 -8.36
C LEU A 46 -5.61 2.93 -7.65
N PRO A 47 -5.67 4.26 -7.91
CA PRO A 47 -6.79 5.10 -7.50
C PRO A 47 -8.12 4.57 -8.05
N GLY A 48 -9.19 4.62 -7.25
CA GLY A 48 -10.48 4.02 -7.61
C GLY A 48 -11.07 4.56 -8.92
N LEU A 49 -11.00 5.87 -9.14
CA LEU A 49 -11.46 6.47 -10.40
C LEU A 49 -10.68 5.95 -11.63
N VAL A 50 -9.40 5.61 -11.46
CA VAL A 50 -8.59 5.02 -12.54
C VAL A 50 -9.08 3.60 -12.84
N ILE A 51 -9.38 2.81 -11.80
CA ILE A 51 -9.93 1.45 -11.98
C ILE A 51 -11.28 1.52 -12.69
N ALA A 52 -12.21 2.33 -12.17
CA ALA A 52 -13.55 2.45 -12.72
C ALA A 52 -13.54 2.97 -14.16
N GLY A 53 -12.73 3.99 -14.47
CA GLY A 53 -12.62 4.61 -15.78
C GLY A 53 -12.02 3.69 -16.88
N LYS A 54 -11.35 2.59 -16.49
CA LYS A 54 -10.87 1.59 -17.49
C LYS A 54 -12.00 0.81 -18.14
N PHE A 55 -13.17 0.72 -17.52
CA PHE A 55 -14.26 -0.18 -17.95
C PHE A 55 -15.59 0.53 -18.14
N SER A 56 -15.75 1.77 -17.67
CA SER A 56 -17.00 2.50 -17.75
C SER A 56 -16.79 4.02 -17.75
N GLU A 57 -17.66 4.73 -18.47
CA GLU A 57 -17.75 6.19 -18.41
C GLU A 57 -18.37 6.68 -17.07
N LYS A 58 -19.06 5.79 -16.34
CA LYS A 58 -19.65 6.06 -15.01
C LYS A 58 -18.66 5.83 -13.88
N ALA A 59 -17.42 6.32 -14.06
CA ALA A 59 -16.33 6.04 -13.14
C ALA A 59 -16.60 6.55 -11.71
N TYR A 60 -17.20 7.71 -11.58
CA TYR A 60 -17.49 8.32 -10.27
C TYR A 60 -18.54 7.53 -9.48
N GLU A 61 -19.59 7.10 -10.17
CA GLU A 61 -20.68 6.33 -9.56
C GLU A 61 -20.19 4.95 -9.14
N ILE A 62 -19.41 4.28 -9.99
CA ILE A 62 -18.85 2.94 -9.69
C ILE A 62 -17.85 3.02 -8.54
N ASP A 63 -16.96 4.01 -8.50
CA ASP A 63 -16.02 4.23 -7.40
C ASP A 63 -16.75 4.50 -6.07
N ALA A 64 -17.85 5.27 -6.12
CA ALA A 64 -18.66 5.54 -4.94
C ALA A 64 -19.40 4.29 -4.42
N GLU A 65 -19.91 3.42 -5.30
CA GLU A 65 -20.56 2.16 -4.90
C GLU A 65 -19.53 1.14 -4.37
N GLU A 66 -18.31 1.09 -4.94
CA GLU A 66 -17.22 0.27 -4.39
C GLU A 66 -16.92 0.71 -2.95
N GLU A 67 -16.67 1.99 -2.74
CA GLU A 67 -16.37 2.51 -1.41
C GLU A 67 -17.49 2.21 -0.41
N LYS A 68 -18.74 2.40 -0.80
CA LYS A 68 -19.91 2.13 0.04
C LYS A 68 -20.00 0.65 0.41
N TYR A 69 -19.82 -0.25 -0.55
CA TYR A 69 -19.80 -1.70 -0.30
C TYR A 69 -18.64 -2.06 0.64
N PHE A 70 -17.44 -1.61 0.34
CA PHE A 70 -16.26 -1.88 1.15
C PHE A 70 -16.45 -1.40 2.60
N ARG A 71 -16.93 -0.17 2.79
CA ARG A 71 -17.18 0.40 4.12
C ARG A 71 -18.24 -0.36 4.92
N SER A 72 -19.25 -0.94 4.26
CA SER A 72 -20.28 -1.73 4.95
C SER A 72 -19.79 -3.08 5.48
N HIS A 73 -18.61 -3.55 5.02
CA HIS A 73 -18.02 -4.83 5.41
C HIS A 73 -16.70 -4.67 6.22
N LEU A 74 -16.39 -3.46 6.70
CA LEU A 74 -15.14 -3.19 7.44
C LEU A 74 -14.96 -4.04 8.70
N ALA A 75 -16.05 -4.51 9.31
CA ALA A 75 -15.99 -5.37 10.49
C ALA A 75 -15.31 -6.74 10.22
N GLU A 76 -15.19 -7.12 8.96
CA GLU A 76 -14.55 -8.36 8.53
C GLU A 76 -13.02 -8.20 8.38
N LEU A 77 -12.54 -6.95 8.31
CA LEU A 77 -11.14 -6.66 8.08
C LEU A 77 -10.29 -6.79 9.34
N LYS A 78 -9.08 -7.31 9.13
CA LYS A 78 -8.04 -7.41 10.17
C LYS A 78 -6.69 -7.02 9.59
N LEU A 79 -5.87 -6.42 10.42
CA LEU A 79 -4.44 -6.34 10.14
C LEU A 79 -3.85 -7.75 10.08
N PHE A 80 -2.76 -7.91 9.32
CA PHE A 80 -1.95 -9.12 9.46
C PHE A 80 -1.35 -9.18 10.87
N ASN A 81 -1.22 -10.40 11.40
CA ASN A 81 -0.98 -10.63 12.84
C ASN A 81 0.33 -10.01 13.37
N ASP A 82 1.32 -9.78 12.51
CA ASP A 82 2.65 -9.30 12.87
C ASP A 82 2.84 -7.78 12.66
N VAL A 83 1.79 -7.06 12.28
CA VAL A 83 1.86 -5.62 11.96
C VAL A 83 2.17 -4.79 13.20
N ASP A 84 1.37 -4.90 14.26
CA ASP A 84 1.52 -4.08 15.47
C ASP A 84 2.90 -4.25 16.11
N GLU A 85 3.37 -5.51 16.23
CA GLU A 85 4.70 -5.81 16.79
C GLU A 85 5.81 -5.25 15.89
N THR A 86 5.66 -5.35 14.57
CA THR A 86 6.64 -4.83 13.61
C THR A 86 6.76 -3.31 13.71
N PHE A 87 5.64 -2.58 13.71
CA PHE A 87 5.64 -1.13 13.84
C PHE A 87 6.26 -0.68 15.18
N SER A 88 5.87 -1.33 16.28
CA SER A 88 6.45 -1.09 17.60
C SER A 88 7.96 -1.32 17.62
N THR A 89 8.42 -2.42 17.04
CA THR A 89 9.84 -2.77 16.99
C THR A 89 10.65 -1.79 16.13
N LEU A 90 10.11 -1.36 14.98
CA LEU A 90 10.75 -0.32 14.15
C LEU A 90 10.88 1.00 14.93
N GLY A 91 9.80 1.43 15.60
CA GLY A 91 9.80 2.63 16.43
C GLY A 91 10.83 2.57 17.57
N ASN A 92 10.94 1.44 18.28
CA ASN A 92 11.93 1.21 19.32
C ASN A 92 13.39 1.25 18.81
N ARG A 93 13.60 0.99 17.51
CA ARG A 93 14.90 1.14 16.84
C ARG A 93 15.14 2.55 16.28
N GLY A 94 14.23 3.50 16.52
CA GLY A 94 14.31 4.86 15.98
C GLY A 94 14.02 4.96 14.49
N ILE A 95 13.41 3.93 13.89
CA ILE A 95 13.00 3.92 12.47
C ILE A 95 11.58 4.44 12.40
N LYS A 96 11.38 5.48 11.61
CA LYS A 96 10.06 6.08 11.38
C LYS A 96 9.20 5.15 10.53
N THR A 97 7.91 5.12 10.81
CA THR A 97 6.93 4.33 10.03
C THR A 97 5.80 5.21 9.53
N GLY A 98 5.18 4.84 8.43
CA GLY A 98 4.02 5.54 7.89
C GLY A 98 3.33 4.72 6.82
N ILE A 99 2.23 5.25 6.30
CA ILE A 99 1.37 4.58 5.31
C ILE A 99 1.18 5.49 4.09
N VAL A 100 1.26 4.90 2.90
CA VAL A 100 0.85 5.50 1.62
C VAL A 100 -0.19 4.61 0.98
N THR A 101 -1.41 5.11 0.79
CA THR A 101 -2.53 4.32 0.28
C THR A 101 -3.31 5.04 -0.82
N SER A 102 -3.87 4.29 -1.76
CA SER A 102 -4.85 4.80 -2.73
C SER A 102 -6.27 4.89 -2.16
N SER A 103 -6.48 4.48 -0.92
CA SER A 103 -7.74 4.64 -0.20
C SER A 103 -7.99 6.08 0.19
N LYS A 104 -9.27 6.45 0.34
CA LYS A 104 -9.68 7.80 0.73
C LYS A 104 -9.50 8.04 2.23
N LYS A 105 -9.32 9.31 2.59
CA LYS A 105 -9.16 9.74 3.99
C LYS A 105 -10.31 9.29 4.89
N ALA A 106 -11.54 9.35 4.38
CA ALA A 106 -12.74 8.91 5.10
C ALA A 106 -12.64 7.44 5.57
N LEU A 107 -11.96 6.56 4.83
CA LEU A 107 -11.71 5.19 5.27
C LEU A 107 -10.72 5.16 6.44
N MET A 108 -9.66 5.95 6.38
CA MET A 108 -8.66 6.02 7.46
C MET A 108 -9.26 6.50 8.77
N GLU A 109 -10.19 7.46 8.71
CA GLU A 109 -10.93 7.97 9.87
C GLU A 109 -11.79 6.88 10.54
N ILE A 110 -12.31 5.93 9.75
CA ILE A 110 -13.10 4.81 10.28
C ILE A 110 -12.18 3.73 10.84
N LEU A 111 -11.11 3.37 10.13
CA LEU A 111 -10.17 2.33 10.55
C LEU A 111 -9.40 2.72 11.83
N LYS A 112 -9.17 4.02 12.05
CA LYS A 112 -8.48 4.57 13.24
C LYS A 112 -7.17 3.87 13.56
N LEU A 113 -6.40 3.55 12.52
CA LEU A 113 -5.10 2.91 12.71
C LEU A 113 -4.16 3.83 13.49
N PRO A 114 -3.39 3.30 14.47
CA PRO A 114 -2.52 4.13 15.30
C PRO A 114 -1.20 4.52 14.60
N TYR A 115 -1.13 4.42 13.29
CA TYR A 115 0.09 4.61 12.49
C TYR A 115 0.06 5.96 11.79
N ASN A 116 1.11 6.76 11.97
CA ASN A 116 1.23 8.08 11.39
C ASN A 116 2.69 8.36 10.96
N PRO A 117 2.88 9.17 9.89
CA PRO A 117 1.87 9.81 9.04
C PRO A 117 1.19 8.84 8.08
N VAL A 118 0.03 9.22 7.56
CA VAL A 118 -0.68 8.54 6.47
C VAL A 118 -0.87 9.52 5.33
N ILE A 119 -0.54 9.10 4.12
CA ILE A 119 -0.87 9.80 2.86
C ILE A 119 -1.92 8.97 2.13
N THR A 120 -3.04 9.60 1.82
CA THR A 120 -4.19 9.04 1.11
C THR A 120 -4.28 9.62 -0.31
N ILE A 121 -5.18 9.09 -1.13
CA ILE A 121 -5.44 9.68 -2.46
C ILE A 121 -5.94 11.13 -2.36
N ASP A 122 -6.62 11.50 -1.27
CA ASP A 122 -7.15 12.84 -1.08
C ASP A 122 -6.06 13.88 -0.71
N ASP A 123 -4.86 13.42 -0.39
CA ASP A 123 -3.74 14.28 -0.01
C ASP A 123 -2.85 14.69 -1.21
N VAL A 124 -3.08 14.13 -2.40
CA VAL A 124 -2.20 14.27 -3.57
C VAL A 124 -3.00 14.63 -4.83
N VAL A 125 -2.31 15.16 -5.82
CA VAL A 125 -2.90 15.41 -7.15
C VAL A 125 -2.84 14.14 -7.98
N PHE A 126 -1.70 13.45 -7.94
CA PHE A 126 -1.49 12.19 -8.65
C PHE A 126 -1.27 11.07 -7.64
N GLY A 127 -2.16 10.05 -7.69
CA GLY A 127 -2.03 8.86 -6.86
C GLY A 127 -1.09 7.82 -7.50
N LYS A 128 -0.85 6.72 -6.79
CA LYS A 128 -0.04 5.60 -7.28
C LYS A 128 -0.43 5.19 -8.71
N PRO A 129 0.51 4.90 -9.60
CA PRO A 129 1.95 4.74 -9.38
C PRO A 129 2.78 6.04 -9.52
N ASP A 130 2.18 7.23 -9.41
CA ASP A 130 2.94 8.48 -9.40
C ASP A 130 3.80 8.55 -8.11
N PRO A 131 5.02 9.10 -8.15
CA PRO A 131 5.88 9.23 -6.99
C PRO A 131 5.43 10.31 -5.98
N GLU A 132 4.46 11.16 -6.31
CA GLU A 132 4.00 12.26 -5.45
C GLU A 132 3.65 11.81 -4.01
N PRO A 133 2.85 10.74 -3.78
CA PRO A 133 2.52 10.30 -2.42
C PRO A 133 3.76 9.90 -1.60
N TYR A 134 4.75 9.31 -2.28
CA TYR A 134 5.99 8.82 -1.68
C TYR A 134 6.92 9.98 -1.29
N LEU A 135 7.06 10.97 -2.17
CA LEU A 135 7.83 12.18 -1.89
C LEU A 135 7.19 12.98 -0.75
N LYS A 136 5.86 13.10 -0.74
CA LYS A 136 5.12 13.81 0.29
C LYS A 136 5.30 13.22 1.69
N ILE A 137 5.20 11.90 1.83
CA ILE A 137 5.40 11.26 3.14
C ILE A 137 6.85 11.42 3.61
N LEU A 138 7.83 11.32 2.71
CA LEU A 138 9.24 11.51 3.03
C LEU A 138 9.55 12.94 3.47
N GLU A 139 8.92 13.94 2.85
CA GLU A 139 9.02 15.34 3.25
C GLU A 139 8.51 15.55 4.69
N ILE A 140 7.31 15.03 5.01
CA ILE A 140 6.73 15.09 6.35
C ILE A 140 7.66 14.41 7.37
N MET A 141 8.23 13.27 7.01
CA MET A 141 9.15 12.52 7.85
C MET A 141 10.55 13.15 7.93
N LYS A 142 10.88 14.09 7.05
CA LYS A 142 12.24 14.65 6.89
C LYS A 142 13.28 13.53 6.68
N VAL A 143 12.99 12.63 5.75
CA VAL A 143 13.85 11.50 5.37
C VAL A 143 14.16 11.60 3.87
N LYS A 144 15.41 11.37 3.50
CA LYS A 144 15.79 11.32 2.09
C LYS A 144 15.38 9.99 1.47
N PRO A 145 14.99 9.95 0.18
CA PRO A 145 14.56 8.73 -0.50
C PRO A 145 15.53 7.55 -0.33
N GLU A 146 16.82 7.77 -0.48
CA GLU A 146 17.85 6.74 -0.33
C GLU A 146 17.97 6.14 1.08
N ASN A 147 17.33 6.74 2.07
CA ASN A 147 17.25 6.27 3.45
C ASN A 147 15.88 5.70 3.83
N ALA A 148 15.02 5.46 2.85
CA ALA A 148 13.70 4.90 3.04
C ALA A 148 13.56 3.54 2.35
N ALA A 149 12.68 2.70 2.89
CA ALA A 149 12.18 1.49 2.25
C ALA A 149 10.66 1.59 2.13
N PHE A 150 10.12 1.21 0.97
CA PHE A 150 8.69 1.11 0.73
C PHE A 150 8.29 -0.35 0.57
N VAL A 151 7.27 -0.75 1.29
CA VAL A 151 6.73 -2.12 1.31
C VAL A 151 5.34 -2.09 0.72
N GLY A 152 5.11 -2.86 -0.32
CA GLY A 152 3.80 -3.00 -0.95
C GLY A 152 3.62 -4.36 -1.61
N ASP A 153 2.39 -4.69 -2.01
CA ASP A 153 2.06 -5.98 -2.61
C ASP A 153 1.82 -5.91 -4.13
N ALA A 154 1.96 -4.72 -4.74
CA ALA A 154 1.66 -4.45 -6.14
C ALA A 154 2.73 -3.60 -6.83
N GLU A 155 2.75 -3.63 -8.18
CA GLU A 155 3.64 -2.80 -9.01
C GLU A 155 3.44 -1.30 -8.76
N THR A 156 2.21 -0.91 -8.43
CA THR A 156 1.86 0.47 -8.08
C THR A 156 2.61 1.00 -6.85
N ASP A 157 3.20 0.12 -6.05
CA ASP A 157 4.03 0.46 -4.91
C ASP A 157 5.52 0.47 -5.25
N LEU A 158 5.94 -0.49 -6.05
CA LEU A 158 7.36 -0.73 -6.33
C LEU A 158 7.93 0.27 -7.34
N ILE A 159 7.17 0.56 -8.41
CA ILE A 159 7.60 1.47 -9.48
C ILE A 159 7.98 2.84 -8.92
N PRO A 160 7.11 3.55 -8.18
CA PRO A 160 7.45 4.88 -7.66
C PRO A 160 8.57 4.84 -6.61
N ALA A 161 8.66 3.79 -5.80
CA ALA A 161 9.76 3.62 -4.85
C ALA A 161 11.13 3.57 -5.56
N ARG A 162 11.23 2.82 -6.66
CA ARG A 162 12.46 2.78 -7.48
C ARG A 162 12.74 4.08 -8.19
N GLU A 163 11.72 4.73 -8.73
CA GLU A 163 11.87 6.01 -9.43
C GLU A 163 12.54 7.06 -8.55
N ILE A 164 12.15 7.16 -7.28
CA ILE A 164 12.74 8.07 -6.30
C ILE A 164 14.02 7.53 -5.65
N LYS A 165 14.53 6.36 -6.09
CA LYS A 165 15.74 5.71 -5.56
C LYS A 165 15.65 5.30 -4.09
N SER A 166 14.45 4.95 -3.64
CA SER A 166 14.22 4.30 -2.36
C SER A 166 14.35 2.78 -2.52
N VAL A 167 14.46 2.07 -1.40
CA VAL A 167 14.42 0.60 -1.41
C VAL A 167 12.98 0.14 -1.63
N SER A 168 12.77 -0.68 -2.67
CA SER A 168 11.46 -1.28 -2.97
C SER A 168 11.39 -2.72 -2.45
N VAL A 169 10.34 -3.03 -1.70
CA VAL A 169 10.15 -4.33 -1.06
C VAL A 169 8.77 -4.88 -1.43
N LEU A 170 8.75 -6.02 -2.13
CA LEU A 170 7.52 -6.73 -2.44
C LEU A 170 7.16 -7.66 -1.29
N ILE A 171 5.98 -7.43 -0.69
CA ILE A 171 5.39 -8.39 0.25
C ILE A 171 4.48 -9.36 -0.52
N ARG A 172 4.62 -10.65 -0.25
CA ARG A 172 3.97 -11.71 -1.04
C ARG A 172 2.85 -12.43 -0.29
N HIS A 173 2.91 -12.46 1.03
CA HIS A 173 1.97 -13.21 1.87
C HIS A 173 1.78 -14.66 1.41
N GLY A 174 2.91 -15.32 1.09
CA GLY A 174 2.93 -16.72 0.63
C GLY A 174 2.56 -16.93 -0.84
N SER A 175 2.41 -15.86 -1.63
CA SER A 175 2.24 -15.98 -3.09
C SER A 175 3.60 -16.08 -3.80
N ASP A 176 3.59 -16.58 -5.04
CA ASP A 176 4.78 -16.67 -5.90
C ASP A 176 5.02 -15.40 -6.74
N LYS A 177 4.49 -14.25 -6.30
CA LYS A 177 4.67 -12.98 -7.01
C LYS A 177 6.16 -12.65 -7.15
N VAL A 178 6.54 -12.20 -8.34
CA VAL A 178 7.87 -11.67 -8.66
C VAL A 178 7.72 -10.35 -9.41
N SER A 179 8.68 -9.45 -9.23
CA SER A 179 8.73 -8.17 -9.92
C SER A 179 10.18 -7.75 -10.14
N GLU A 180 10.50 -7.26 -11.34
CA GLU A 180 11.79 -6.64 -11.62
C GLU A 180 11.95 -5.27 -10.93
N ASN A 181 10.85 -4.72 -10.42
CA ASN A 181 10.82 -3.48 -9.66
C ASN A 181 11.05 -3.68 -8.16
N ALA A 182 11.12 -4.94 -7.66
CA ALA A 182 11.43 -5.23 -6.28
C ALA A 182 12.95 -5.40 -6.07
N ASP A 183 13.51 -4.65 -5.12
CA ASP A 183 14.88 -4.88 -4.67
C ASP A 183 14.95 -6.07 -3.70
N TYR A 184 13.86 -6.29 -2.93
CA TYR A 184 13.75 -7.37 -1.95
C TYR A 184 12.34 -7.95 -1.90
N TYR A 185 12.26 -9.18 -1.38
CA TYR A 185 11.02 -9.92 -1.16
C TYR A 185 10.89 -10.30 0.30
N ILE A 186 9.66 -10.18 0.83
CA ILE A 186 9.28 -10.66 2.15
C ILE A 186 7.95 -11.38 2.06
N ASP A 187 7.71 -12.36 2.91
CA ASP A 187 6.44 -13.09 2.99
C ASP A 187 5.57 -12.61 4.16
N ASN A 188 6.18 -12.04 5.19
CA ASN A 188 5.49 -11.48 6.35
C ASN A 188 6.01 -10.08 6.64
N VAL A 189 5.18 -9.22 7.25
CA VAL A 189 5.54 -7.84 7.56
C VAL A 189 6.76 -7.77 8.48
N SER A 190 6.87 -8.69 9.43
CA SER A 190 7.98 -8.76 10.39
C SER A 190 9.35 -9.05 9.76
N GLU A 191 9.40 -9.61 8.56
CA GLU A 191 10.68 -9.87 7.88
C GLU A 191 11.43 -8.59 7.49
N ILE A 192 10.72 -7.46 7.39
CA ILE A 192 11.34 -6.15 7.18
C ILE A 192 12.38 -5.81 8.27
N LEU A 193 12.17 -6.31 9.49
CA LEU A 193 13.09 -6.09 10.61
C LEU A 193 14.48 -6.68 10.36
N LYS A 194 14.54 -7.84 9.71
CA LYS A 194 15.79 -8.51 9.32
C LYS A 194 16.45 -7.78 8.14
N LEU A 195 15.65 -7.40 7.16
CA LEU A 195 16.10 -6.68 5.97
C LEU A 195 16.77 -5.36 6.34
N VAL A 196 16.11 -4.53 7.16
CA VAL A 196 16.67 -3.25 7.63
C VAL A 196 17.98 -3.45 8.37
N SER A 197 18.05 -4.45 9.27
CA SER A 197 19.28 -4.77 10.02
C SER A 197 20.41 -5.27 9.10
N GLY A 198 20.06 -6.00 8.04
CA GLY A 198 21.01 -6.48 7.02
C GLY A 198 21.60 -5.34 6.19
N LEU A 199 20.77 -4.43 5.72
CA LEU A 199 21.18 -3.25 4.96
C LEU A 199 22.09 -2.32 5.77
N GLU A 200 21.86 -2.19 7.08
CA GLU A 200 22.72 -1.42 7.97
C GLU A 200 24.14 -2.02 8.09
N LYS A 201 24.23 -3.35 8.16
CA LYS A 201 25.51 -4.04 8.24
C LYS A 201 26.35 -3.92 6.96
N LEU A 202 25.71 -3.94 5.81
CA LEU A 202 26.37 -3.78 4.49
C LEU A 202 26.93 -2.37 4.31
N ARG A 203 26.19 -1.33 4.70
CA ARG A 203 26.63 0.07 4.62
C ARG A 203 27.72 0.44 5.63
N LYS A 204 27.84 -0.26 6.77
CA LYS A 204 28.93 -0.07 7.74
C LYS A 204 30.27 -0.67 7.31
N LYS A 205 30.26 -1.53 6.27
CA LYS A 205 31.47 -2.18 5.73
C LYS A 205 32.02 -1.49 4.47
N SER A 206 31.28 -0.53 3.91
CA SER A 206 31.67 0.30 2.78
C SER A 206 32.10 1.69 3.24
#